data_ae544c862ff98e38b111823ba08a3acc
#
_entry.id   ae544c862ff98e38b111823ba08a3acc
#
_cell.length_a   1.000
_cell.length_b   1.000
_cell.length_c   1.000
_cell.angle_alpha   90.00
_cell.angle_beta   90.00
_cell.angle_gamma   90.00
#
_symmetry.space_group_name_H-M   'P 1'
#
loop_
_entity.id
_entity.type
_entity.pdbx_description
1 polymer ?
#
loop_
_entity_poly.entity_id
_entity_poly.type
_entity_poly.pdbx_seq_one_letter_code
_entity_poly.pdbx_strand_id
1 'polypeptide(L)'
;NKTMTKENIIRQAYEAAVERYAAVGVDVREAMDKLQKISLSMHCWQADDVSGFENPGGSLTGGIQVTGNYPGRARTIDEVRADVLKAASLIAGKHRLNLHEIYGDFQGRKVDRDEVEPAHFESWMQWAKENGMKLDFNSTSFSHPKSGDLTLANPDDAIRNFWIEHTKRCRWISEEMGKYQDDPCIMNLWIHDGSKEVPASRLKYRQILEQSLDEIFATEYKNMKDCI
;
A
#
# COMPACT_ATOMS: atom_id res chain seq x y z
N ASN A 1 -24.40 -36.41 -28.63
CA ASN A 1 -23.67 -35.19 -28.21
C ASN A 1 -23.08 -35.45 -26.81
N LYS A 2 -21.78 -35.75 -26.73
CA LYS A 2 -21.07 -35.78 -25.45
C LYS A 2 -20.99 -34.33 -24.97
N THR A 3 -21.68 -33.99 -23.90
CA THR A 3 -21.56 -32.72 -23.21
C THR A 3 -20.10 -32.59 -22.74
N MET A 4 -19.39 -31.57 -23.18
CA MET A 4 -18.01 -31.33 -22.76
C MET A 4 -17.98 -31.05 -21.24
N THR A 5 -17.03 -31.67 -20.55
CA THR A 5 -16.82 -31.38 -19.13
C THR A 5 -16.24 -29.98 -18.97
N LYS A 6 -16.47 -29.34 -17.82
CA LYS A 6 -15.91 -28.03 -17.46
C LYS A 6 -14.39 -27.99 -17.66
N GLU A 7 -13.72 -29.07 -17.29
CA GLU A 7 -12.25 -29.20 -17.43
C GLU A 7 -11.81 -29.18 -18.90
N ASN A 8 -12.55 -29.84 -19.80
CA ASN A 8 -12.24 -29.83 -21.22
C ASN A 8 -12.41 -28.44 -21.84
N ILE A 9 -13.44 -27.68 -21.40
CA ILE A 9 -13.64 -26.30 -21.83
C ILE A 9 -12.48 -25.40 -21.38
N ILE A 10 -12.04 -25.52 -20.13
CA ILE A 10 -10.91 -24.75 -19.58
C ILE A 10 -9.63 -25.07 -20.35
N ARG A 11 -9.36 -26.36 -20.60
CA ARG A 11 -8.16 -26.78 -21.36
C ARG A 11 -8.15 -26.23 -22.77
N GLN A 12 -9.26 -26.32 -23.49
CA GLN A 12 -9.35 -25.77 -24.85
C GLN A 12 -9.17 -24.24 -24.88
N ALA A 13 -9.74 -23.54 -23.90
CA ALA A 13 -9.54 -22.08 -23.77
C ALA A 13 -8.07 -21.74 -23.50
N TYR A 14 -7.39 -22.52 -22.67
CA TYR A 14 -5.96 -22.37 -22.40
C TYR A 14 -5.11 -22.62 -23.65
N GLU A 15 -5.36 -23.72 -24.37
CA GLU A 15 -4.63 -24.06 -25.62
C GLU A 15 -4.81 -22.94 -26.67
N ALA A 16 -6.03 -22.45 -26.86
CA ALA A 16 -6.29 -21.33 -27.76
C ALA A 16 -5.58 -20.02 -27.34
N ALA A 17 -5.46 -19.77 -26.04
CA ALA A 17 -4.68 -18.65 -25.52
C ALA A 17 -3.19 -18.81 -25.80
N VAL A 18 -2.62 -20.01 -25.58
CA VAL A 18 -1.21 -20.33 -25.87
C VAL A 18 -0.87 -20.03 -27.33
N GLU A 19 -1.73 -20.46 -28.28
CA GLU A 19 -1.51 -20.20 -29.71
C GLU A 19 -1.51 -18.71 -30.05
N ARG A 20 -2.46 -17.95 -29.46
CA ARG A 20 -2.53 -16.50 -29.67
C ARG A 20 -1.31 -15.76 -29.13
N TYR A 21 -0.83 -16.12 -27.95
CA TYR A 21 0.37 -15.53 -27.37
C TYR A 21 1.63 -15.92 -28.14
N ALA A 22 1.73 -17.17 -28.62
CA ALA A 22 2.84 -17.62 -29.46
C ALA A 22 2.92 -16.83 -30.77
N ALA A 23 1.79 -16.46 -31.37
CA ALA A 23 1.74 -15.65 -32.59
C ALA A 23 2.37 -14.25 -32.42
N VAL A 24 2.49 -13.74 -31.17
CA VAL A 24 3.16 -12.47 -30.85
C VAL A 24 4.51 -12.70 -30.15
N GLY A 25 5.06 -13.90 -30.22
CA GLY A 25 6.39 -14.24 -29.72
C GLY A 25 6.46 -14.48 -28.21
N VAL A 26 5.35 -14.77 -27.54
CA VAL A 26 5.30 -15.03 -26.10
C VAL A 26 5.15 -16.53 -25.84
N ASP A 27 6.13 -17.13 -25.14
CA ASP A 27 5.98 -18.45 -24.53
C ASP A 27 5.21 -18.32 -23.23
N VAL A 28 3.96 -18.77 -23.23
CA VAL A 28 3.05 -18.67 -22.08
C VAL A 28 3.57 -19.42 -20.88
N ARG A 29 4.20 -20.59 -21.06
CA ARG A 29 4.70 -21.41 -19.96
C ARG A 29 5.88 -20.73 -19.28
N GLU A 30 6.85 -20.26 -20.06
CA GLU A 30 7.98 -19.48 -19.55
C GLU A 30 7.52 -18.20 -18.84
N ALA A 31 6.57 -17.49 -19.40
CA ALA A 31 6.00 -16.26 -18.81
C ALA A 31 5.31 -16.54 -17.46
N MET A 32 4.53 -17.63 -17.37
CA MET A 32 3.89 -18.04 -16.12
C MET A 32 4.92 -18.47 -15.07
N ASP A 33 5.94 -19.21 -15.45
CA ASP A 33 7.02 -19.62 -14.54
C ASP A 33 7.82 -18.41 -14.01
N LYS A 34 8.01 -17.38 -14.82
CA LYS A 34 8.61 -16.12 -14.39
C LYS A 34 7.68 -15.37 -13.42
N LEU A 35 6.38 -15.28 -13.75
CA LEU A 35 5.40 -14.59 -12.95
C LEU A 35 5.22 -15.19 -11.55
N GLN A 36 5.27 -16.53 -11.43
CA GLN A 36 5.18 -17.22 -10.14
C GLN A 36 6.32 -16.86 -9.17
N LYS A 37 7.45 -16.33 -9.67
CA LYS A 37 8.58 -15.89 -8.85
C LYS A 37 8.44 -14.45 -8.36
N ILE A 38 7.47 -13.70 -8.91
CA ILE A 38 7.21 -12.32 -8.56
C ILE A 38 6.08 -12.29 -7.53
N SER A 39 6.34 -11.66 -6.39
CA SER A 39 5.31 -11.47 -5.36
C SER A 39 4.40 -10.31 -5.74
N LEU A 40 3.09 -10.52 -5.66
CA LEU A 40 2.09 -9.49 -5.89
C LEU A 40 1.81 -8.78 -4.56
N SER A 41 2.04 -7.48 -4.51
CA SER A 41 1.72 -6.63 -3.36
C SER A 41 0.32 -6.04 -3.52
N MET A 42 -0.62 -6.48 -2.67
CA MET A 42 -2.01 -6.05 -2.71
C MET A 42 -2.21 -4.89 -1.73
N HIS A 43 -2.88 -3.82 -2.18
CA HIS A 43 -3.21 -2.71 -1.31
C HIS A 43 -4.36 -3.04 -0.34
N CYS A 44 -4.21 -2.62 0.92
CA CYS A 44 -5.19 -2.82 1.99
C CYS A 44 -6.49 -2.01 1.80
N TRP A 45 -6.42 -0.85 1.20
CA TRP A 45 -7.49 0.16 1.11
C TRP A 45 -8.74 -0.27 0.35
N GLN A 46 -8.68 -1.35 -0.44
CA GLN A 46 -9.87 -1.85 -1.16
C GLN A 46 -10.87 -2.55 -0.23
N ALA A 47 -10.45 -2.96 0.96
CA ALA A 47 -11.33 -3.68 1.89
C ALA A 47 -12.27 -2.75 2.67
N ASP A 48 -11.84 -1.52 2.96
CA ASP A 48 -12.56 -0.60 3.85
C ASP A 48 -12.76 0.81 3.30
N ASP A 49 -12.47 1.02 2.01
CA ASP A 49 -12.59 2.31 1.34
C ASP A 49 -11.63 3.37 1.88
N VAL A 50 -10.40 2.96 2.16
CA VAL A 50 -9.32 3.85 2.61
C VAL A 50 -9.61 4.54 3.96
N SER A 51 -10.49 3.99 4.78
CA SER A 51 -10.84 4.60 6.07
C SER A 51 -9.72 4.45 7.10
N GLY A 52 -9.10 3.27 7.16
CA GLY A 52 -8.14 2.93 8.20
C GLY A 52 -8.75 2.95 9.62
N PHE A 53 -7.88 2.93 10.62
CA PHE A 53 -8.26 2.77 12.03
C PHE A 53 -7.73 3.89 12.94
N GLU A 54 -7.10 4.93 12.38
CA GLU A 54 -6.58 6.06 13.15
C GLU A 54 -7.70 6.95 13.74
N ASN A 55 -8.84 7.04 13.03
CA ASN A 55 -9.95 7.89 13.43
C ASN A 55 -11.30 7.20 13.14
N PRO A 56 -11.69 6.20 13.95
CA PRO A 56 -12.95 5.48 13.75
C PRO A 56 -14.15 6.42 13.76
N GLY A 57 -14.89 6.51 12.66
CA GLY A 57 -16.05 7.38 12.50
C GLY A 57 -15.75 8.77 11.92
N GLY A 58 -14.51 9.07 11.59
CA GLY A 58 -14.15 10.28 10.84
C GLY A 58 -14.71 10.27 9.41
N SER A 59 -14.98 11.47 8.87
CA SER A 59 -15.35 11.61 7.45
C SER A 59 -14.10 11.59 6.58
N LEU A 60 -14.13 10.80 5.52
CA LEU A 60 -13.08 10.80 4.51
C LEU A 60 -13.18 12.03 3.61
N THR A 61 -12.04 12.63 3.31
CA THR A 61 -11.90 13.72 2.34
C THR A 61 -11.04 13.27 1.18
N GLY A 62 -11.55 12.35 0.36
CA GLY A 62 -10.84 11.83 -0.80
C GLY A 62 -11.03 10.33 -0.98
N GLY A 63 -10.68 9.83 -2.18
CA GLY A 63 -10.82 8.43 -2.53
C GLY A 63 -12.17 8.05 -3.14
N ILE A 64 -12.25 6.83 -3.65
CA ILE A 64 -13.49 6.24 -4.17
C ILE A 64 -14.12 5.48 -3.00
N GLN A 65 -15.23 5.96 -2.50
CA GLN A 65 -15.88 5.37 -1.34
C GLN A 65 -16.70 4.13 -1.72
N VAL A 66 -16.40 3.01 -1.04
CA VAL A 66 -17.27 1.83 -1.03
C VAL A 66 -18.31 2.02 0.07
N THR A 67 -19.56 2.18 -0.30
CA THR A 67 -20.66 2.34 0.64
C THR A 67 -21.23 0.98 1.02
N GLY A 68 -21.53 0.78 2.30
CA GLY A 68 -22.22 -0.40 2.78
C GLY A 68 -21.65 -0.95 4.10
N ASN A 69 -22.28 -2.03 4.53
CA ASN A 69 -21.82 -2.81 5.68
C ASN A 69 -21.00 -4.00 5.21
N TYR A 70 -20.15 -4.54 6.10
CA TYR A 70 -19.48 -5.80 5.83
C TYR A 70 -20.49 -6.91 5.45
N PRO A 71 -20.23 -7.73 4.38
CA PRO A 71 -18.94 -7.88 3.70
C PRO A 71 -18.63 -6.84 2.61
N GLY A 72 -19.39 -5.79 2.42
CA GLY A 72 -19.12 -4.76 1.41
C GLY A 72 -17.99 -3.79 1.82
N ARG A 73 -17.90 -3.47 3.13
CA ARG A 73 -16.88 -2.60 3.70
C ARG A 73 -16.42 -3.16 5.05
N ALA A 74 -15.14 -3.43 5.17
CA ALA A 74 -14.54 -3.85 6.43
C ALA A 74 -14.56 -2.69 7.45
N ARG A 75 -14.81 -3.04 8.73
CA ARG A 75 -14.93 -2.08 9.84
C ARG A 75 -13.86 -2.30 10.90
N THR A 76 -13.22 -3.47 10.88
CA THR A 76 -12.20 -3.86 11.85
C THR A 76 -10.98 -4.42 11.14
N ILE A 77 -9.85 -4.46 11.84
CA ILE A 77 -8.62 -5.09 11.35
C ILE A 77 -8.86 -6.55 10.95
N ASP A 78 -9.63 -7.28 11.74
CA ASP A 78 -9.90 -8.70 11.46
C ASP A 78 -10.76 -8.89 10.21
N GLU A 79 -11.72 -8.00 9.95
CA GLU A 79 -12.50 -8.01 8.71
C GLU A 79 -11.59 -7.71 7.49
N VAL A 80 -10.68 -6.74 7.59
CA VAL A 80 -9.68 -6.46 6.53
C VAL A 80 -8.78 -7.68 6.29
N ARG A 81 -8.29 -8.31 7.36
CA ARG A 81 -7.46 -9.52 7.29
C ARG A 81 -8.19 -10.67 6.60
N ALA A 82 -9.46 -10.88 6.92
CA ALA A 82 -10.30 -11.89 6.29
C ALA A 82 -10.49 -11.64 4.80
N ASP A 83 -10.75 -10.41 4.40
CA ASP A 83 -10.90 -10.02 3.00
C ASP A 83 -9.60 -10.21 2.21
N VAL A 84 -8.46 -9.82 2.79
CA VAL A 84 -7.13 -10.01 2.19
C VAL A 84 -6.83 -11.50 1.98
N LEU A 85 -7.08 -12.35 2.97
CA LEU A 85 -6.89 -13.79 2.82
C LEU A 85 -7.83 -14.38 1.78
N LYS A 86 -9.08 -13.89 1.71
CA LYS A 86 -10.02 -14.33 0.67
C LYS A 86 -9.52 -13.93 -0.71
N ALA A 87 -9.07 -12.70 -0.91
CA ALA A 87 -8.51 -12.24 -2.18
C ALA A 87 -7.27 -13.08 -2.57
N ALA A 88 -6.33 -13.28 -1.64
CA ALA A 88 -5.14 -14.08 -1.86
C ALA A 88 -5.47 -15.53 -2.26
N SER A 89 -6.54 -16.11 -1.70
CA SER A 89 -6.97 -17.47 -2.06
C SER A 89 -7.50 -17.62 -3.50
N LEU A 90 -7.84 -16.51 -4.13
CA LEU A 90 -8.38 -16.47 -5.50
C LEU A 90 -7.31 -16.10 -6.55
N ILE A 91 -6.15 -15.65 -6.12
CA ILE A 91 -5.06 -15.19 -6.98
C ILE A 91 -3.89 -16.16 -6.82
N ALA A 92 -3.40 -16.72 -7.92
CA ALA A 92 -2.24 -17.60 -7.90
C ALA A 92 -0.94 -16.82 -7.62
N GLY A 93 0.03 -17.50 -6.98
CA GLY A 93 1.36 -16.96 -6.73
C GLY A 93 1.62 -16.57 -5.28
N LYS A 94 2.68 -15.79 -5.06
CA LYS A 94 3.04 -15.26 -3.74
C LYS A 94 2.47 -13.88 -3.55
N HIS A 95 1.98 -13.62 -2.34
CA HIS A 95 1.32 -12.35 -2.03
C HIS A 95 2.08 -11.58 -0.96
N ARG A 96 2.01 -10.27 -1.08
CA ARG A 96 2.39 -9.28 -0.08
C ARG A 96 1.17 -8.40 0.20
N LEU A 97 1.09 -7.84 1.38
CA LEU A 97 0.07 -6.84 1.71
C LEU A 97 0.74 -5.49 1.84
N ASN A 98 0.29 -4.53 1.06
CA ASN A 98 0.74 -3.14 1.15
C ASN A 98 -0.18 -2.38 2.11
N LEU A 99 0.31 -2.11 3.31
CA LEU A 99 -0.39 -1.36 4.34
C LEU A 99 -0.16 0.15 4.17
N HIS A 100 -1.14 0.93 4.59
CA HIS A 100 -0.97 2.35 4.86
C HIS A 100 -0.82 2.61 6.36
N GLU A 101 -0.21 3.74 6.69
CA GLU A 101 -0.02 4.15 8.08
C GLU A 101 -1.33 4.16 8.86
N ILE A 102 -2.45 4.65 8.27
CA ILE A 102 -3.76 4.73 8.92
C ILE A 102 -4.36 3.37 9.32
N TYR A 103 -3.74 2.24 8.93
CA TYR A 103 -4.17 0.88 9.28
C TYR A 103 -3.47 0.34 10.53
N GLY A 104 -2.76 1.17 11.29
CA GLY A 104 -2.15 0.77 12.56
C GLY A 104 -3.18 0.20 13.54
N ASP A 105 -2.73 -0.76 14.36
CA ASP A 105 -3.51 -1.29 15.48
C ASP A 105 -3.34 -0.35 16.68
N PHE A 106 -4.10 0.72 16.68
CA PHE A 106 -4.00 1.76 17.71
C PHE A 106 -4.73 1.41 19.01
N GLN A 107 -5.47 0.29 19.06
CA GLN A 107 -6.20 -0.17 20.25
C GLN A 107 -7.11 0.89 20.87
N GLY A 108 -7.78 1.69 20.02
CA GLY A 108 -8.66 2.77 20.43
C GLY A 108 -7.94 4.03 20.94
N ARG A 109 -6.61 4.07 20.92
CA ARG A 109 -5.84 5.27 21.24
C ARG A 109 -5.81 6.22 20.06
N LYS A 110 -5.83 7.51 20.34
CA LYS A 110 -5.58 8.53 19.33
C LYS A 110 -4.08 8.71 19.21
N VAL A 111 -3.54 8.42 18.04
CA VAL A 111 -2.13 8.61 17.65
C VAL A 111 -2.11 9.49 16.42
N ASP A 112 -1.41 10.61 16.44
CA ASP A 112 -1.28 11.45 15.26
C ASP A 112 -0.22 10.86 14.31
N ARG A 113 -0.22 11.25 13.04
CA ARG A 113 0.62 10.65 12.00
C ARG A 113 2.11 10.90 12.20
N ASP A 114 2.49 11.95 12.90
CA ASP A 114 3.87 12.21 13.32
C ASP A 114 4.28 11.52 14.63
N GLU A 115 3.40 10.68 15.19
CA GLU A 115 3.63 9.91 16.42
C GLU A 115 3.58 8.38 16.21
N VAL A 116 3.30 7.93 14.97
CA VAL A 116 3.20 6.48 14.68
C VAL A 116 4.53 5.77 14.89
N GLU A 117 4.45 4.53 15.35
CA GLU A 117 5.61 3.70 15.72
C GLU A 117 5.45 2.25 15.24
N PRO A 118 6.55 1.47 15.11
CA PRO A 118 6.49 0.06 14.73
C PRO A 118 5.57 -0.78 15.62
N ALA A 119 5.46 -0.43 16.91
CA ALA A 119 4.57 -1.11 17.86
C ALA A 119 3.11 -1.13 17.41
N HIS A 120 2.65 -0.12 16.69
CA HIS A 120 1.29 -0.05 16.15
C HIS A 120 1.04 -1.03 15.00
N PHE A 121 2.08 -1.70 14.50
CA PHE A 121 2.02 -2.64 13.38
C PHE A 121 2.48 -4.05 13.74
N GLU A 122 2.84 -4.33 15.00
CA GLU A 122 3.28 -5.65 15.45
C GLU A 122 2.23 -6.73 15.18
N SER A 123 0.96 -6.44 15.44
CA SER A 123 -0.14 -7.39 15.18
C SER A 123 -0.29 -7.71 13.69
N TRP A 124 0.05 -6.78 12.80
CA TRP A 124 0.09 -7.02 11.35
C TRP A 124 1.30 -7.86 10.94
N MET A 125 2.47 -7.59 11.49
CA MET A 125 3.69 -8.37 11.24
C MET A 125 3.51 -9.83 11.66
N GLN A 126 2.95 -10.06 12.86
CA GLN A 126 2.65 -11.39 13.35
C GLN A 126 1.65 -12.11 12.44
N TRP A 127 0.51 -11.47 12.14
CA TRP A 127 -0.51 -12.03 11.27
C TRP A 127 0.02 -12.37 9.87
N ALA A 128 0.81 -11.49 9.27
CA ALA A 128 1.40 -11.74 7.96
C ALA A 128 2.32 -12.97 7.97
N LYS A 129 3.16 -13.10 8.98
CA LYS A 129 4.04 -14.26 9.18
C LYS A 129 3.26 -15.56 9.33
N GLU A 130 2.20 -15.57 10.14
CA GLU A 130 1.34 -16.73 10.37
C GLU A 130 0.63 -17.19 9.10
N ASN A 131 0.35 -16.27 8.18
CA ASN A 131 -0.34 -16.55 6.91
C ASN A 131 0.61 -16.63 5.69
N GLY A 132 1.92 -16.69 5.91
CA GLY A 132 2.91 -16.80 4.84
C GLY A 132 2.95 -15.59 3.90
N MET A 133 2.47 -14.44 4.36
CA MET A 133 2.51 -13.17 3.66
C MET A 133 3.69 -12.31 4.12
N LYS A 134 4.05 -11.33 3.30
CA LYS A 134 4.98 -10.26 3.65
C LYS A 134 4.28 -8.90 3.53
N LEU A 135 4.84 -7.90 4.18
CA LEU A 135 4.27 -6.56 4.23
C LEU A 135 5.12 -5.58 3.42
N ASP A 136 4.43 -4.68 2.76
CA ASP A 136 4.92 -3.41 2.24
C ASP A 136 4.17 -2.27 2.91
N PHE A 137 4.63 -1.04 2.75
CA PHE A 137 4.10 0.08 3.52
C PHE A 137 3.96 1.36 2.70
N ASN A 138 3.04 2.22 3.09
CA ASN A 138 2.84 3.55 2.52
C ASN A 138 2.71 4.60 3.61
N SER A 139 3.28 5.78 3.35
CA SER A 139 2.86 7.00 4.04
C SER A 139 1.46 7.43 3.58
N THR A 140 0.77 8.20 4.42
CA THR A 140 -0.58 8.68 4.12
C THR A 140 -0.65 10.17 4.31
N SER A 141 -0.69 10.92 3.21
CA SER A 141 -0.66 12.38 3.22
C SER A 141 -2.00 13.05 2.92
N PHE A 142 -3.10 12.30 2.88
CA PHE A 142 -4.45 12.78 2.61
C PHE A 142 -5.38 12.57 3.82
N SER A 143 -6.56 13.19 3.78
CA SER A 143 -7.60 13.04 4.81
C SER A 143 -7.15 13.37 6.23
N HIS A 144 -6.33 14.41 6.37
CA HIS A 144 -5.83 14.92 7.64
C HIS A 144 -6.02 16.45 7.70
N PRO A 145 -6.26 17.07 8.87
CA PRO A 145 -6.43 18.52 8.97
C PRO A 145 -5.25 19.34 8.42
N LYS A 146 -4.03 18.81 8.51
CA LYS A 146 -2.82 19.42 7.93
C LYS A 146 -2.59 19.05 6.46
N SER A 147 -3.45 18.21 5.87
CA SER A 147 -3.42 17.94 4.43
C SER A 147 -4.14 19.08 3.70
N GLY A 148 -3.46 19.68 2.75
CA GLY A 148 -4.00 20.66 1.83
C GLY A 148 -3.54 20.32 0.43
N ASP A 149 -3.35 21.33 -0.41
CA ASP A 149 -2.75 21.15 -1.73
C ASP A 149 -1.26 20.78 -1.63
N LEU A 150 -0.60 21.14 -0.52
CA LEU A 150 0.83 20.94 -0.30
C LEU A 150 1.08 20.36 1.10
N THR A 151 1.96 19.36 1.17
CA THR A 151 2.46 18.74 2.41
C THR A 151 3.98 18.91 2.52
N LEU A 152 4.77 18.08 1.87
CA LEU A 152 6.23 18.13 1.87
C LEU A 152 6.78 19.35 1.11
N ALA A 153 6.01 19.91 0.17
CA ALA A 153 6.33 21.15 -0.52
C ALA A 153 5.66 22.38 0.13
N ASN A 154 5.08 22.26 1.32
CA ASN A 154 4.37 23.35 1.99
C ASN A 154 5.36 24.45 2.42
N PRO A 155 5.08 25.74 2.11
CA PRO A 155 5.91 26.84 2.56
C PRO A 155 5.81 27.12 4.06
N ASP A 156 4.77 26.64 4.74
CA ASP A 156 4.65 26.67 6.20
C ASP A 156 5.52 25.57 6.81
N ASP A 157 6.53 25.97 7.56
CA ASP A 157 7.49 25.07 8.19
C ASP A 157 6.82 24.10 9.20
N ALA A 158 5.80 24.54 9.92
CA ALA A 158 5.13 23.69 10.91
C ALA A 158 4.34 22.55 10.23
N ILE A 159 3.67 22.86 9.13
CA ILE A 159 2.97 21.85 8.32
C ILE A 159 3.99 20.92 7.65
N ARG A 160 5.02 21.46 7.05
CA ARG A 160 6.05 20.70 6.36
C ARG A 160 6.78 19.75 7.31
N ASN A 161 7.20 20.24 8.48
CA ASN A 161 7.91 19.42 9.48
C ASN A 161 7.06 18.27 10.01
N PHE A 162 5.76 18.47 10.18
CA PHE A 162 4.82 17.39 10.51
C PHE A 162 4.86 16.25 9.47
N TRP A 163 4.82 16.58 8.19
CA TRP A 163 4.86 15.59 7.11
C TRP A 163 6.24 14.97 6.90
N ILE A 164 7.31 15.70 7.16
CA ILE A 164 8.67 15.16 7.16
C ILE A 164 8.79 14.11 8.27
N GLU A 165 8.35 14.43 9.50
CA GLU A 165 8.37 13.48 10.62
C GLU A 165 7.51 12.26 10.36
N HIS A 166 6.28 12.44 9.86
CA HIS A 166 5.42 11.36 9.43
C HIS A 166 6.13 10.40 8.46
N THR A 167 6.77 10.94 7.43
CA THR A 167 7.45 10.12 6.42
C THR A 167 8.68 9.40 7.00
N LYS A 168 9.46 10.06 7.86
CA LYS A 168 10.59 9.43 8.57
C LYS A 168 10.12 8.25 9.42
N ARG A 169 9.00 8.40 10.13
CA ARG A 169 8.41 7.32 10.93
C ARG A 169 7.91 6.16 10.07
N CYS A 170 7.27 6.45 8.94
CA CYS A 170 6.86 5.42 7.99
C CYS A 170 8.06 4.62 7.45
N ARG A 171 9.19 5.27 7.19
CA ARG A 171 10.43 4.60 6.79
C ARG A 171 11.02 3.74 7.92
N TRP A 172 11.00 4.23 9.16
CA TRP A 172 11.40 3.43 10.32
C TRP A 172 10.51 2.22 10.53
N ILE A 173 9.19 2.35 10.43
CA ILE A 173 8.25 1.24 10.49
C ILE A 173 8.56 0.20 9.40
N SER A 174 8.83 0.66 8.18
CA SER A 174 9.18 -0.21 7.05
C SER A 174 10.49 -0.97 7.29
N GLU A 175 11.48 -0.33 7.89
CA GLU A 175 12.73 -1.00 8.30
C GLU A 175 12.48 -2.12 9.31
N GLU A 176 11.64 -1.87 10.33
CA GLU A 176 11.30 -2.90 11.33
C GLU A 176 10.46 -4.02 10.73
N MET A 177 9.52 -3.72 9.82
CA MET A 177 8.80 -4.74 9.05
C MET A 177 9.75 -5.61 8.23
N GLY A 178 10.71 -4.99 7.55
CA GLY A 178 11.71 -5.72 6.75
C GLY A 178 12.57 -6.64 7.60
N LYS A 179 13.03 -6.19 8.76
CA LYS A 179 13.76 -7.01 9.74
C LYS A 179 12.92 -8.19 10.21
N TYR A 180 11.66 -7.95 10.57
CA TYR A 180 10.77 -8.97 11.11
C TYR A 180 10.48 -10.09 10.10
N GLN A 181 10.33 -9.75 8.83
CA GLN A 181 9.97 -10.69 7.76
C GLN A 181 11.17 -11.27 7.00
N ASP A 182 12.41 -10.88 7.37
CA ASP A 182 13.66 -11.28 6.69
C ASP A 182 13.58 -11.08 5.16
N ASP A 183 13.03 -9.92 4.75
CA ASP A 183 12.89 -9.52 3.36
C ASP A 183 12.56 -8.04 3.28
N PRO A 184 13.18 -7.27 2.40
CA PRO A 184 12.95 -5.83 2.36
C PRO A 184 11.47 -5.47 2.26
N CYS A 185 11.03 -4.56 3.12
CA CYS A 185 9.74 -3.89 3.00
C CYS A 185 9.86 -2.77 1.98
N ILE A 186 8.96 -2.72 1.00
CA ILE A 186 8.89 -1.61 0.06
C ILE A 186 8.03 -0.52 0.68
N MET A 187 8.64 0.64 0.92
CA MET A 187 7.94 1.81 1.43
C MET A 187 7.61 2.73 0.26
N ASN A 188 6.34 2.90 -0.04
CA ASN A 188 5.88 3.77 -1.09
C ASN A 188 5.57 5.17 -0.52
N LEU A 189 6.35 6.16 -0.95
CA LEU A 189 6.11 7.56 -0.66
C LEU A 189 5.28 8.18 -1.78
N TRP A 190 3.98 8.27 -1.55
CA TRP A 190 3.09 8.94 -2.48
C TRP A 190 2.97 10.42 -2.14
N ILE A 191 3.52 11.27 -3.02
CA ILE A 191 3.50 12.72 -2.87
C ILE A 191 2.37 13.27 -3.73
N HIS A 192 1.32 13.80 -3.09
CA HIS A 192 0.19 14.41 -3.79
C HIS A 192 0.34 15.92 -3.97
N ASP A 193 1.46 16.47 -3.54
CA ASP A 193 1.73 17.90 -3.54
C ASP A 193 1.64 18.50 -4.93
N GLY A 194 0.76 19.46 -5.07
CA GLY A 194 0.57 20.19 -6.31
C GLY A 194 -0.73 20.96 -6.32
N SER A 195 -0.87 21.85 -7.29
CA SER A 195 -2.12 22.53 -7.57
C SER A 195 -2.61 22.19 -8.97
N LYS A 196 -3.92 22.23 -9.19
CA LYS A 196 -4.53 22.03 -10.51
C LYS A 196 -4.14 23.14 -11.49
N GLU A 197 -3.75 24.30 -10.96
CA GLU A 197 -3.31 25.45 -11.73
C GLU A 197 -1.79 25.58 -11.68
N VAL A 198 -1.24 26.23 -12.71
CA VAL A 198 0.20 26.48 -12.77
C VAL A 198 0.56 27.59 -11.77
N PRO A 199 1.36 27.32 -10.71
CA PRO A 199 1.75 28.33 -9.76
C PRO A 199 2.66 29.40 -10.41
N ALA A 200 2.60 30.60 -9.90
CA ALA A 200 3.46 31.71 -10.36
C ALA A 200 4.97 31.40 -10.26
N SER A 201 5.36 30.62 -9.26
CA SER A 201 6.73 30.14 -9.09
C SER A 201 6.76 28.61 -9.00
N ARG A 202 7.01 27.94 -10.10
CA ARG A 202 7.15 26.47 -10.14
C ARG A 202 8.41 26.00 -9.41
N LEU A 203 9.48 26.76 -9.47
CA LEU A 203 10.77 26.36 -8.89
C LEU A 203 10.72 26.37 -7.36
N LYS A 204 10.05 27.34 -6.75
CA LYS A 204 9.96 27.47 -5.28
C LYS A 204 9.48 26.16 -4.61
N TYR A 205 8.35 25.64 -5.06
CA TYR A 205 7.75 24.43 -4.42
C TYR A 205 8.60 23.18 -4.67
N ARG A 206 9.26 23.08 -5.82
CA ARG A 206 10.20 21.99 -6.11
C ARG A 206 11.43 22.03 -5.21
N GLN A 207 11.97 23.21 -4.96
CA GLN A 207 13.11 23.39 -4.04
C GLN A 207 12.74 23.06 -2.59
N ILE A 208 11.55 23.45 -2.15
CA ILE A 208 11.04 23.08 -0.82
C ILE A 208 10.88 21.56 -0.72
N LEU A 209 10.29 20.91 -1.73
CA LEU A 209 10.14 19.46 -1.77
C LEU A 209 11.49 18.75 -1.75
N GLU A 210 12.46 19.20 -2.54
CA GLU A 210 13.83 18.66 -2.58
C GLU A 210 14.47 18.71 -1.18
N GLN A 211 14.41 19.85 -0.49
CA GLN A 211 14.90 19.98 0.89
C GLN A 211 14.22 19.00 1.86
N SER A 212 12.92 18.81 1.73
CA SER A 212 12.17 17.84 2.56
C SER A 212 12.60 16.40 2.28
N LEU A 213 12.81 16.06 1.02
CA LEU A 213 13.27 14.72 0.61
C LEU A 213 14.72 14.48 1.06
N ASP A 214 15.61 15.46 0.94
CA ASP A 214 16.98 15.36 1.44
C ASP A 214 17.01 15.06 2.94
N GLU A 215 16.15 15.71 3.71
CA GLU A 215 16.02 15.46 5.14
C GLU A 215 15.44 14.09 5.46
N ILE A 216 14.40 13.65 4.73
CA ILE A 216 13.76 12.36 4.89
C ILE A 216 14.73 11.22 4.57
N PHE A 217 15.51 11.35 3.50
CA PHE A 217 16.42 10.31 3.03
C PHE A 217 17.82 10.39 3.63
N ALA A 218 18.11 11.35 4.52
CA ALA A 218 19.38 11.42 5.23
C ALA A 218 19.73 10.17 6.05
N THR A 219 18.72 9.42 6.50
CA THR A 219 18.90 8.12 7.18
C THR A 219 18.80 6.99 6.17
N GLU A 220 19.86 6.21 6.02
CA GLU A 220 19.87 4.99 5.22
C GLU A 220 19.39 3.79 6.04
N TYR A 221 18.50 2.98 5.44
CA TYR A 221 18.00 1.75 6.00
C TYR A 221 18.45 0.54 5.17
N LYS A 222 18.53 -0.65 5.79
CA LYS A 222 19.04 -1.87 5.12
C LYS A 222 17.94 -2.86 4.75
N ASN A 223 16.87 -2.87 5.54
CA ASN A 223 15.80 -3.86 5.43
C ASN A 223 14.52 -3.29 4.80
N MET A 224 14.61 -2.13 4.22
CA MET A 224 13.53 -1.52 3.45
C MET A 224 14.08 -0.88 2.16
N LYS A 225 13.18 -0.59 1.25
CA LYS A 225 13.49 0.16 0.03
C LYS A 225 12.42 1.21 -0.20
N ASP A 226 12.87 2.41 -0.49
CA ASP A 226 11.98 3.50 -0.88
C ASP A 226 11.53 3.35 -2.35
N CYS A 227 10.26 3.66 -2.59
CA CYS A 227 9.65 3.82 -3.91
C CYS A 227 8.92 5.17 -3.91
N ILE A 228 9.17 6.03 -4.90
CA ILE A 228 8.59 7.37 -5.03
C ILE A 228 7.85 7.46 -6.36
#